data_84bc071ede04fd86f3b989a2a0adccf2
#
_entry.id   84bc071ede04fd86f3b989a2a0adccf2
#
_cell.length_a   1.000
_cell.length_b   1.000
_cell.length_c   1.000
_cell.angle_alpha   90.00
_cell.angle_beta   90.00
_cell.angle_gamma   90.00
#
_symmetry.space_group_name_H-M   'P 1'
#
loop_
_entity.id
_entity.type
_entity.pdbx_description
1 polymer ?
#
loop_
_entity_poly.entity_id
_entity_poly.type
_entity_poly.pdbx_seq_one_letter_code
_entity_poly.pdbx_strand_id
1 'polypeptide(L)'
;TEIYTLSLHDALRSPYRWTYDIYQSYLRPAASDRHYLTVGRLATVFGVGLSVGAAYLATRFNNIMDLLQLLFAFVNAPLFATFLLGMFWKRATGHGAFVGLLAGTLAAAVHHGLSLPAGSAVGVKGGWLTVMHGYPSEMAQNFWTAIVAFAAGFTATVLISLVTRARTDQQLVGLVYSVTDRSGAAAQAWYARPAVLGVAVLGATLVLNLIFW
;
A
#
# COMPACT_ATOMS: atom_id res chain seq x y z
N THR A 1 -21.01 -17.38 -18.34
CA THR A 1 -20.24 -16.77 -19.46
C THR A 1 -19.80 -15.35 -19.13
N GLU A 2 -20.60 -14.54 -18.40
CA GLU A 2 -20.28 -13.15 -18.09
C GLU A 2 -19.13 -12.98 -17.09
N ILE A 3 -18.93 -13.90 -16.14
CA ILE A 3 -17.85 -13.82 -15.14
C ILE A 3 -16.48 -13.97 -15.81
N TYR A 4 -16.37 -14.82 -16.83
CA TYR A 4 -15.09 -15.02 -17.56
C TYR A 4 -14.76 -13.82 -18.46
N THR A 5 -15.75 -13.12 -19.01
CA THR A 5 -15.50 -11.91 -19.80
C THR A 5 -15.06 -10.73 -18.94
N LEU A 6 -15.61 -10.57 -17.72
CA LEU A 6 -15.19 -9.53 -16.78
C LEU A 6 -13.73 -9.74 -16.35
N SER A 7 -13.34 -10.97 -15.99
CA SER A 7 -11.96 -11.27 -15.55
C SER A 7 -10.93 -11.10 -16.68
N LEU A 8 -11.29 -11.42 -17.92
CA LEU A 8 -10.44 -11.22 -19.08
C LEU A 8 -10.26 -9.72 -19.40
N HIS A 9 -11.34 -8.93 -19.30
CA HIS A 9 -11.28 -7.49 -19.47
C HIS A 9 -10.41 -6.80 -18.39
N ASP A 10 -10.47 -7.23 -17.15
CA ASP A 10 -9.66 -6.66 -16.07
C ASP A 10 -8.18 -7.07 -16.17
N ALA A 11 -7.89 -8.28 -16.59
CA ALA A 11 -6.52 -8.72 -16.86
C ALA A 11 -5.85 -7.95 -18.01
N LEU A 12 -6.62 -7.57 -19.03
CA LEU A 12 -6.15 -6.74 -20.14
C LEU A 12 -6.01 -5.25 -19.78
N ARG A 13 -6.73 -4.77 -18.77
CA ARG A 13 -6.68 -3.36 -18.34
C ARG A 13 -5.36 -2.97 -17.68
N SER A 14 -4.70 -3.87 -16.94
CA SER A 14 -3.45 -3.57 -16.25
C SER A 14 -2.28 -3.20 -17.18
N PRO A 15 -1.92 -4.02 -18.20
CA PRO A 15 -0.90 -3.66 -19.18
C PRO A 15 -1.28 -2.43 -20.02
N TYR A 16 -2.59 -2.26 -20.29
CA TYR A 16 -3.11 -1.13 -21.03
C TYR A 16 -2.90 0.18 -20.27
N ARG A 17 -3.23 0.21 -18.97
CA ARG A 17 -3.00 1.38 -18.09
C ARG A 17 -1.52 1.71 -18.00
N TRP A 18 -0.64 0.72 -17.82
CA TRP A 18 0.80 0.98 -17.77
C TRP A 18 1.29 1.62 -19.07
N THR A 19 0.82 1.13 -20.22
CA THR A 19 1.24 1.62 -21.54
C THR A 19 0.73 3.04 -21.82
N TYR A 20 -0.53 3.34 -21.52
CA TYR A 20 -1.13 4.63 -21.84
C TYR A 20 -0.97 5.67 -20.73
N ASP A 21 -1.16 5.28 -19.47
CA ASP A 21 -1.12 6.23 -18.35
C ASP A 21 0.32 6.59 -17.95
N ILE A 22 1.26 5.66 -18.09
CA ILE A 22 2.65 5.88 -17.68
C ILE A 22 3.57 6.04 -18.89
N TYR A 23 3.64 5.03 -19.75
CA TYR A 23 4.62 5.04 -20.84
C TYR A 23 4.34 6.15 -21.86
N GLN A 24 3.10 6.32 -22.31
CA GLN A 24 2.72 7.38 -23.24
C GLN A 24 2.83 8.76 -22.59
N SER A 25 2.34 8.91 -21.34
CA SER A 25 2.27 10.22 -20.69
C SER A 25 3.64 10.78 -20.30
N TYR A 26 4.58 9.93 -19.89
CA TYR A 26 5.86 10.36 -19.31
C TYR A 26 7.09 10.00 -20.13
N LEU A 27 7.09 8.90 -20.90
CA LEU A 27 8.27 8.39 -21.59
C LEU A 27 8.28 8.71 -23.10
N ARG A 28 7.15 8.50 -23.78
CA ARG A 28 7.03 8.78 -25.22
C ARG A 28 5.61 9.23 -25.60
N PRO A 29 5.32 10.52 -25.55
CA PRO A 29 3.99 11.06 -25.86
C PRO A 29 3.56 10.94 -27.33
N ALA A 30 4.52 10.86 -28.27
CA ALA A 30 4.27 10.94 -29.73
C ALA A 30 4.78 9.68 -30.47
N ALA A 31 4.52 8.48 -29.94
CA ALA A 31 4.85 7.25 -30.65
C ALA A 31 3.65 6.75 -31.49
N SER A 32 3.90 5.87 -32.46
CA SER A 32 2.86 5.26 -33.27
C SER A 32 2.04 4.25 -32.47
N ASP A 33 0.77 4.03 -32.84
CA ASP A 33 -0.12 3.05 -32.20
C ASP A 33 0.48 1.64 -32.22
N ARG A 34 1.20 1.29 -33.28
CA ARG A 34 1.92 0.02 -33.38
C ARG A 34 2.99 -0.14 -32.30
N HIS A 35 3.66 0.96 -31.94
CA HIS A 35 4.65 0.96 -30.86
C HIS A 35 3.99 0.74 -29.50
N TYR A 36 2.88 1.43 -29.21
CA TYR A 36 2.13 1.24 -27.95
C TYR A 36 1.58 -0.18 -27.82
N LEU A 37 1.08 -0.77 -28.91
CA LEU A 37 0.66 -2.19 -28.92
C LEU A 37 1.82 -3.13 -28.59
N THR A 38 3.02 -2.87 -29.12
CA THR A 38 4.21 -3.69 -28.85
C THR A 38 4.62 -3.56 -27.37
N VAL A 39 4.64 -2.34 -26.84
CA VAL A 39 4.94 -2.08 -25.42
C VAL A 39 3.90 -2.78 -24.53
N GLY A 40 2.62 -2.71 -24.84
CA GLY A 40 1.57 -3.40 -24.12
C GLY A 40 1.73 -4.92 -24.10
N ARG A 41 2.10 -5.52 -25.24
CA ARG A 41 2.40 -6.96 -25.33
C ARG A 41 3.60 -7.34 -24.49
N LEU A 42 4.69 -6.56 -24.56
CA LEU A 42 5.88 -6.80 -23.74
C LEU A 42 5.58 -6.66 -22.24
N ALA A 43 4.77 -5.66 -21.85
CA ALA A 43 4.31 -5.50 -20.47
C ALA A 43 3.49 -6.71 -19.99
N THR A 44 2.65 -7.28 -20.86
CA THR A 44 1.89 -8.49 -20.57
C THR A 44 2.81 -9.69 -20.35
N VAL A 45 3.75 -9.93 -21.26
CA VAL A 45 4.73 -11.05 -21.14
C VAL A 45 5.57 -10.90 -19.87
N PHE A 46 6.02 -9.68 -19.59
CA PHE A 46 6.76 -9.38 -18.36
C PHE A 46 5.91 -9.62 -17.10
N GLY A 47 4.64 -9.20 -17.12
CA GLY A 47 3.69 -9.44 -16.02
C GLY A 47 3.45 -10.93 -15.76
N VAL A 48 3.32 -11.73 -16.82
CA VAL A 48 3.21 -13.20 -16.70
C VAL A 48 4.50 -13.78 -16.10
N GLY A 49 5.68 -13.34 -16.57
CA GLY A 49 6.96 -13.76 -16.01
C GLY A 49 7.08 -13.43 -14.51
N LEU A 50 6.69 -12.23 -14.12
CA LEU A 50 6.64 -11.83 -12.70
C LEU A 50 5.68 -12.69 -11.89
N SER A 51 4.51 -13.01 -12.43
CA SER A 51 3.52 -13.86 -11.74
C SER A 51 4.06 -15.27 -11.50
N VAL A 52 4.74 -15.86 -12.49
CA VAL A 52 5.40 -17.14 -12.35
C VAL A 52 6.52 -17.06 -11.31
N GLY A 53 7.36 -16.02 -11.35
CA GLY A 53 8.39 -15.77 -10.34
C GLY A 53 7.82 -15.61 -8.93
N ALA A 54 6.71 -14.88 -8.77
CA ALA A 54 6.01 -14.73 -7.51
C ALA A 54 5.44 -16.08 -6.99
N ALA A 55 4.93 -16.93 -7.88
CA ALA A 55 4.48 -18.26 -7.50
C ALA A 55 5.63 -19.13 -6.96
N TYR A 56 6.81 -19.10 -7.61
CA TYR A 56 8.00 -19.78 -7.08
C TYR A 56 8.47 -19.18 -5.76
N LEU A 57 8.38 -17.87 -5.60
CA LEU A 57 8.70 -17.20 -4.34
C LEU A 57 7.76 -17.67 -3.22
N ALA A 58 6.48 -17.82 -3.51
CA ALA A 58 5.48 -18.28 -2.54
C ALA A 58 5.80 -19.68 -1.98
N THR A 59 6.42 -20.56 -2.75
CA THR A 59 6.82 -21.91 -2.28
C THR A 59 7.91 -21.88 -1.20
N ARG A 60 8.58 -20.75 -0.99
CA ARG A 60 9.59 -20.57 0.06
C ARG A 60 9.00 -20.27 1.43
N PHE A 61 7.72 -19.93 1.49
CA PHE A 61 6.98 -19.65 2.72
C PHE A 61 6.25 -20.90 3.20
N ASN A 62 6.17 -21.08 4.51
CA ASN A 62 5.46 -22.21 5.10
C ASN A 62 3.95 -22.10 4.91
N ASN A 63 3.45 -20.88 4.81
CA ASN A 63 2.05 -20.54 4.65
C ASN A 63 1.91 -19.36 3.69
N ILE A 64 0.91 -19.38 2.83
CA ILE A 64 0.58 -18.26 1.93
C ILE A 64 0.25 -16.97 2.71
N MET A 65 -0.25 -17.11 3.94
CA MET A 65 -0.58 -16.00 4.82
C MET A 65 0.67 -15.21 5.24
N ASP A 66 1.79 -15.89 5.49
CA ASP A 66 3.06 -15.23 5.84
C ASP A 66 3.58 -14.37 4.69
N LEU A 67 3.47 -14.87 3.45
CA LEU A 67 3.79 -14.08 2.26
C LEU A 67 2.86 -12.86 2.10
N LEU A 68 1.53 -13.05 2.28
CA LEU A 68 0.58 -11.95 2.18
C LEU A 68 0.82 -10.88 3.24
N GLN A 69 1.11 -11.28 4.48
CA GLN A 69 1.44 -10.35 5.55
C GLN A 69 2.72 -9.57 5.25
N LEU A 70 3.74 -10.25 4.70
CA LEU A 70 4.97 -9.59 4.27
C LEU A 70 4.69 -8.54 3.19
N LEU A 71 3.91 -8.88 2.16
CA LEU A 71 3.52 -7.93 1.11
C LEU A 71 2.74 -6.74 1.68
N PHE A 72 1.84 -6.99 2.63
CA PHE A 72 1.09 -5.92 3.29
C PHE A 72 1.99 -5.01 4.14
N ALA A 73 3.00 -5.58 4.78
CA ALA A 73 3.99 -4.78 5.51
C ALA A 73 4.79 -3.86 4.59
N PHE A 74 5.16 -4.32 3.39
CA PHE A 74 5.94 -3.54 2.44
C PHE A 74 5.13 -2.47 1.69
N VAL A 75 3.87 -2.77 1.36
CA VAL A 75 3.05 -1.93 0.47
C VAL A 75 1.93 -1.23 1.24
N ASN A 76 1.10 -1.99 1.96
CA ASN A 76 -0.10 -1.42 2.57
C ASN A 76 0.19 -0.59 3.81
N ALA A 77 1.22 -0.93 4.59
CA ALA A 77 1.53 -0.15 5.79
C ALA A 77 1.98 1.29 5.47
N PRO A 78 2.97 1.53 4.59
CA PRO A 78 3.33 2.90 4.20
C PRO A 78 2.21 3.59 3.38
N LEU A 79 1.47 2.85 2.55
CA LEU A 79 0.32 3.39 1.83
C LEU A 79 -0.75 3.90 2.80
N PHE A 80 -1.07 3.13 3.84
CA PHE A 80 -2.02 3.52 4.87
C PHE A 80 -1.56 4.76 5.65
N ALA A 81 -0.27 4.87 5.97
CA ALA A 81 0.28 6.06 6.63
C ALA A 81 0.08 7.34 5.80
N THR A 82 0.39 7.28 4.51
CA THR A 82 0.26 8.42 3.60
C THR A 82 -1.20 8.76 3.33
N PHE A 83 -2.06 7.75 3.20
CA PHE A 83 -3.49 7.93 2.99
C PHE A 83 -4.18 8.54 4.21
N LEU A 84 -3.86 8.05 5.41
CA LEU A 84 -4.38 8.57 6.68
C LEU A 84 -4.06 10.07 6.81
N LEU A 85 -2.79 10.45 6.59
CA LEU A 85 -2.40 11.87 6.62
C LEU A 85 -3.08 12.67 5.51
N GLY A 86 -3.19 12.14 4.31
CA GLY A 86 -3.86 12.81 3.18
C GLY A 86 -5.34 13.09 3.43
N MET A 87 -6.03 12.19 4.14
CA MET A 87 -7.45 12.38 4.47
C MET A 87 -7.70 13.31 5.66
N PHE A 88 -6.86 13.27 6.67
CA PHE A 88 -7.15 13.93 7.95
C PHE A 88 -6.30 15.19 8.20
N TRP A 89 -5.20 15.36 7.49
CA TRP A 89 -4.28 16.46 7.72
C TRP A 89 -4.20 17.40 6.51
N LYS A 90 -4.73 18.61 6.62
CA LYS A 90 -4.77 19.64 5.57
C LYS A 90 -3.39 20.00 5.00
N ARG A 91 -2.34 19.84 5.82
CA ARG A 91 -0.98 20.21 5.43
C ARG A 91 -0.29 19.16 4.59
N ALA A 92 -0.87 17.94 4.48
CA ALA A 92 -0.32 16.86 3.67
C ALA A 92 -0.19 17.28 2.19
N THR A 93 0.97 17.00 1.61
CA THR A 93 1.27 17.34 0.21
C THR A 93 1.55 16.08 -0.62
N GLY A 94 1.33 16.15 -1.94
CA GLY A 94 1.60 15.02 -2.83
C GLY A 94 3.09 14.60 -2.81
N HIS A 95 4.02 15.56 -2.70
CA HIS A 95 5.45 15.25 -2.55
C HIS A 95 5.74 14.55 -1.23
N GLY A 96 5.11 15.01 -0.13
CA GLY A 96 5.19 14.37 1.17
C GLY A 96 4.69 12.93 1.14
N ALA A 97 3.53 12.69 0.53
CA ALA A 97 2.97 11.36 0.39
C ALA A 97 3.87 10.43 -0.46
N PHE A 98 4.40 10.92 -1.57
CA PHE A 98 5.30 10.13 -2.43
C PHE A 98 6.60 9.75 -1.71
N VAL A 99 7.28 10.72 -1.09
CA VAL A 99 8.51 10.44 -0.33
C VAL A 99 8.23 9.56 0.88
N GLY A 100 7.09 9.77 1.55
CA GLY A 100 6.65 8.94 2.66
C GLY A 100 6.43 7.48 2.26
N LEU A 101 5.79 7.25 1.10
CA LEU A 101 5.59 5.90 0.57
C LEU A 101 6.94 5.21 0.30
N LEU A 102 7.87 5.91 -0.36
CA LEU A 102 9.21 5.37 -0.62
C LEU A 102 9.99 5.11 0.66
N ALA A 103 9.99 6.05 1.60
CA ALA A 103 10.70 5.92 2.87
C ALA A 103 10.15 4.75 3.71
N GLY A 104 8.83 4.58 3.76
CA GLY A 104 8.21 3.47 4.46
C GLY A 104 8.53 2.11 3.83
N THR A 105 8.47 2.01 2.51
CA THR A 105 8.86 0.77 1.79
C THR A 105 10.34 0.45 1.97
N LEU A 106 11.22 1.45 1.91
CA LEU A 106 12.66 1.27 2.18
C LEU A 106 12.91 0.85 3.63
N ALA A 107 12.21 1.45 4.59
CA ALA A 107 12.31 1.08 6.00
C ALA A 107 11.84 -0.37 6.23
N ALA A 108 10.77 -0.82 5.56
CA ALA A 108 10.36 -2.22 5.56
C ALA A 108 11.47 -3.13 5.03
N ALA A 109 12.09 -2.76 3.90
CA ALA A 109 13.17 -3.51 3.29
C ALA A 109 14.39 -3.61 4.23
N VAL A 110 14.79 -2.50 4.83
CA VAL A 110 15.91 -2.47 5.79
C VAL A 110 15.60 -3.31 7.02
N HIS A 111 14.42 -3.13 7.62
CA HIS A 111 14.02 -3.92 8.80
C HIS A 111 13.98 -5.42 8.51
N HIS A 112 13.37 -5.82 7.40
CA HIS A 112 13.31 -7.22 6.96
C HIS A 112 14.72 -7.77 6.65
N GLY A 113 15.58 -6.96 6.03
CA GLY A 113 16.98 -7.32 5.75
C GLY A 113 17.86 -7.45 6.99
N LEU A 114 17.51 -6.79 8.10
CA LEU A 114 18.23 -6.83 9.38
C LEU A 114 17.63 -7.82 10.38
N SER A 115 16.52 -8.45 10.07
CA SER A 115 15.81 -9.35 10.98
C SER A 115 15.57 -10.72 10.34
N LEU A 116 15.48 -11.76 11.17
CA LEU A 116 15.27 -13.15 10.72
C LEU A 116 14.33 -13.87 11.69
N PRO A 117 13.31 -14.61 11.21
CA PRO A 117 12.50 -15.47 12.07
C PRO A 117 13.26 -16.72 12.50
N ALA A 118 13.01 -17.18 13.72
CA ALA A 118 13.62 -18.38 14.27
C ALA A 118 13.43 -19.59 13.36
N GLY A 119 14.50 -20.37 13.18
CA GLY A 119 14.48 -21.55 12.33
C GLY A 119 14.47 -21.31 10.82
N SER A 120 14.54 -20.04 10.38
CA SER A 120 14.58 -19.68 8.95
C SER A 120 16.01 -19.47 8.48
N ALA A 121 16.26 -19.78 7.19
CA ALA A 121 17.50 -19.47 6.52
C ALA A 121 17.51 -18.01 6.02
N VAL A 122 18.70 -17.41 6.01
CA VAL A 122 18.92 -16.07 5.42
C VAL A 122 18.50 -16.09 3.94
N GLY A 123 17.78 -15.06 3.51
CA GLY A 123 17.33 -14.91 2.13
C GLY A 123 15.96 -14.24 2.05
N VAL A 124 15.00 -14.92 1.39
CA VAL A 124 13.65 -14.39 1.15
C VAL A 124 12.89 -14.10 2.46
N LYS A 125 13.16 -14.87 3.52
CA LYS A 125 12.54 -14.71 4.84
C LYS A 125 13.22 -13.66 5.72
N GLY A 126 14.24 -12.97 5.23
CA GLY A 126 14.94 -11.91 5.93
C GLY A 126 16.44 -12.15 6.06
N GLY A 127 17.10 -11.26 6.81
CA GLY A 127 18.54 -11.39 7.13
C GLY A 127 19.50 -11.11 5.97
N TRP A 128 19.01 -10.70 4.81
CA TRP A 128 19.83 -10.53 3.59
C TRP A 128 20.80 -9.34 3.65
N LEU A 129 20.65 -8.41 4.58
CA LEU A 129 21.70 -7.41 4.89
C LEU A 129 22.65 -7.94 5.97
N THR A 130 22.10 -8.30 7.10
CA THR A 130 22.76 -8.94 8.25
C THR A 130 21.69 -9.32 9.26
N VAL A 131 21.96 -10.27 10.15
CA VAL A 131 20.99 -10.65 11.18
C VAL A 131 21.35 -9.90 12.47
N MET A 132 20.65 -8.81 12.73
CA MET A 132 20.79 -8.03 13.97
C MET A 132 19.72 -8.42 15.00
N HIS A 133 18.55 -8.86 14.57
CA HIS A 133 17.45 -9.22 15.45
C HIS A 133 16.73 -10.48 15.00
N GLY A 134 16.45 -11.38 15.95
CA GLY A 134 15.70 -12.62 15.74
C GLY A 134 14.27 -12.51 16.25
N TYR A 135 13.29 -12.89 15.42
CA TYR A 135 11.89 -12.96 15.83
C TYR A 135 11.46 -14.41 16.10
N PRO A 136 10.53 -14.64 17.04
CA PRO A 136 10.06 -16.00 17.35
C PRO A 136 9.25 -16.65 16.20
N SER A 137 8.69 -15.85 15.29
CA SER A 137 7.90 -16.34 14.14
C SER A 137 7.96 -15.37 12.96
N GLU A 138 7.60 -15.85 11.76
CA GLU A 138 7.45 -15.02 10.55
C GLU A 138 6.35 -13.95 10.76
N MET A 139 5.25 -14.32 11.42
CA MET A 139 4.17 -13.38 11.74
C MET A 139 4.67 -12.21 12.60
N ALA A 140 5.45 -12.48 13.64
CA ALA A 140 6.01 -11.43 14.51
C ALA A 140 6.95 -10.49 13.72
N GLN A 141 7.82 -11.04 12.88
CA GLN A 141 8.69 -10.25 12.01
C GLN A 141 7.87 -9.36 11.07
N ASN A 142 6.86 -9.92 10.39
CA ASN A 142 6.01 -9.19 9.45
C ASN A 142 5.23 -8.06 10.13
N PHE A 143 4.72 -8.32 11.33
CA PHE A 143 4.03 -7.31 12.12
C PHE A 143 4.94 -6.13 12.49
N TRP A 144 6.14 -6.40 12.99
CA TRP A 144 7.10 -5.34 13.30
C TRP A 144 7.61 -4.62 12.05
N THR A 145 7.77 -5.34 10.94
CA THR A 145 8.09 -4.73 9.64
C THR A 145 7.02 -3.72 9.22
N ALA A 146 5.74 -4.07 9.40
CA ALA A 146 4.63 -3.17 9.12
C ALA A 146 4.63 -1.93 10.03
N ILE A 147 4.90 -2.10 11.33
CA ILE A 147 5.00 -0.97 12.27
C ILE A 147 6.14 -0.02 11.86
N VAL A 148 7.32 -0.55 11.56
CA VAL A 148 8.47 0.24 11.13
C VAL A 148 8.18 0.97 9.82
N ALA A 149 7.58 0.28 8.85
CA ALA A 149 7.19 0.85 7.57
C ALA A 149 6.16 1.99 7.73
N PHE A 150 5.14 1.76 8.55
CA PHE A 150 4.14 2.77 8.86
C PHE A 150 4.76 4.00 9.55
N ALA A 151 5.55 3.79 10.59
CA ALA A 151 6.17 4.87 11.35
C ALA A 151 7.12 5.71 10.48
N ALA A 152 7.96 5.06 9.67
CA ALA A 152 8.86 5.74 8.74
C ALA A 152 8.10 6.51 7.67
N GLY A 153 7.09 5.88 7.06
CA GLY A 153 6.24 6.51 6.03
C GLY A 153 5.46 7.70 6.58
N PHE A 154 4.88 7.55 7.77
CA PHE A 154 4.16 8.62 8.46
C PHE A 154 5.08 9.81 8.76
N THR A 155 6.23 9.55 9.39
CA THR A 155 7.20 10.58 9.76
C THR A 155 7.74 11.31 8.54
N ALA A 156 8.15 10.58 7.50
CA ALA A 156 8.65 11.17 6.26
C ALA A 156 7.57 12.01 5.56
N THR A 157 6.32 11.53 5.51
CA THR A 157 5.20 12.30 4.95
C THR A 157 5.01 13.61 5.70
N VAL A 158 5.05 13.58 7.04
CA VAL A 158 4.91 14.78 7.87
C VAL A 158 6.06 15.75 7.60
N LEU A 159 7.30 15.30 7.71
CA LEU A 159 8.48 16.15 7.56
C LEU A 159 8.54 16.82 6.18
N ILE A 160 8.35 16.05 5.12
CA ILE A 160 8.38 16.59 3.75
C ILE A 160 7.18 17.50 3.49
N SER A 161 6.00 17.19 4.02
CA SER A 161 4.84 18.07 3.88
C SER A 161 5.04 19.40 4.60
N LEU A 162 5.79 19.45 5.71
CA LEU A 162 6.08 20.71 6.42
C LEU A 162 7.02 21.63 5.62
N VAL A 163 7.94 21.09 4.84
CA VAL A 163 8.89 21.86 4.02
C VAL A 163 8.39 22.16 2.60
N THR A 164 7.35 21.47 2.13
CA THR A 164 6.76 21.69 0.81
C THR A 164 5.58 22.66 0.87
N ARG A 165 5.22 23.29 -0.26
CA ARG A 165 4.10 24.24 -0.31
C ARG A 165 2.77 23.55 -0.08
N ALA A 166 1.98 24.05 0.90
CA ALA A 166 0.63 23.57 1.14
C ALA A 166 -0.28 23.90 -0.05
N ARG A 167 -1.29 23.05 -0.26
CA ARG A 167 -2.39 23.31 -1.19
C ARG A 167 -3.39 24.29 -0.54
N THR A 168 -4.12 25.04 -1.37
CA THR A 168 -5.20 25.92 -0.92
C THR A 168 -6.41 25.10 -0.49
N ASP A 169 -7.21 25.64 0.45
CA ASP A 169 -8.42 24.96 0.93
C ASP A 169 -9.38 24.59 -0.22
N GLN A 170 -9.48 25.45 -1.26
CA GLN A 170 -10.30 25.16 -2.45
C GLN A 170 -9.87 23.90 -3.20
N GLN A 171 -8.57 23.61 -3.25
CA GLN A 171 -8.04 22.39 -3.88
C GLN A 171 -8.21 21.14 -3.02
N LEU A 172 -8.53 21.31 -1.73
CA LEU A 172 -8.67 20.23 -0.76
C LEU A 172 -10.15 19.85 -0.52
N VAL A 173 -11.10 20.63 -1.04
CA VAL A 173 -12.53 20.30 -0.96
C VAL A 173 -12.80 18.95 -1.62
N GLY A 174 -13.49 18.06 -0.88
CA GLY A 174 -13.76 16.70 -1.32
C GLY A 174 -12.61 15.69 -1.12
N LEU A 175 -11.40 16.15 -0.75
CA LEU A 175 -10.24 15.29 -0.51
C LEU A 175 -9.92 15.16 0.99
N VAL A 176 -10.00 16.27 1.73
CA VAL A 176 -9.66 16.29 3.15
C VAL A 176 -10.93 16.38 3.98
N TYR A 177 -11.05 15.51 4.95
CA TYR A 177 -12.22 15.36 5.80
C TYR A 177 -12.67 16.67 6.49
N SER A 178 -11.75 17.53 6.90
CA SER A 178 -12.06 18.78 7.62
C SER A 178 -12.54 19.92 6.72
N VAL A 179 -12.34 19.85 5.41
CA VAL A 179 -12.71 20.89 4.43
C VAL A 179 -13.93 20.50 3.61
N THR A 180 -14.29 19.22 3.61
CA THR A 180 -15.43 18.69 2.85
C THR A 180 -16.74 19.03 3.53
N ASP A 181 -17.69 19.60 2.79
CA ASP A 181 -19.04 19.92 3.26
C ASP A 181 -19.81 18.64 3.62
N ARG A 182 -20.43 18.63 4.79
CA ARG A 182 -21.17 17.50 5.37
C ARG A 182 -22.63 17.85 5.63
N SER A 183 -23.17 18.84 4.95
CA SER A 183 -24.56 19.28 5.15
C SER A 183 -25.56 18.11 5.05
N GLY A 184 -25.29 17.10 4.21
CA GLY A 184 -26.11 15.89 4.12
C GLY A 184 -26.01 14.93 5.31
N ALA A 185 -24.89 14.95 6.06
CA ALA A 185 -24.71 14.06 7.21
C ALA A 185 -25.52 14.48 8.45
N ALA A 186 -25.90 15.75 8.54
CA ALA A 186 -26.71 16.25 9.64
C ALA A 186 -28.17 15.74 9.59
N ALA A 187 -28.66 15.36 8.41
CA ALA A 187 -30.01 14.83 8.19
C ALA A 187 -30.12 13.31 8.49
N GLN A 188 -28.99 12.62 8.71
CA GLN A 188 -29.00 11.19 8.98
C GLN A 188 -29.29 10.89 10.46
N ALA A 189 -30.01 9.80 10.72
CA ALA A 189 -30.22 9.29 12.06
C ALA A 189 -28.87 9.08 12.78
N TRP A 190 -28.79 9.37 14.06
CA TRP A 190 -27.54 9.33 14.83
C TRP A 190 -26.76 8.02 14.71
N TYR A 191 -27.46 6.87 14.63
CA TYR A 191 -26.87 5.54 14.48
C TYR A 191 -26.32 5.27 13.05
N ALA A 192 -26.78 6.01 12.05
CA ALA A 192 -26.29 5.92 10.66
C ALA A 192 -25.11 6.86 10.36
N ARG A 193 -24.70 7.69 11.33
CA ARG A 193 -23.57 8.60 11.18
C ARG A 193 -22.25 7.82 11.05
N PRO A 194 -21.40 8.11 10.05
CA PRO A 194 -20.15 7.37 9.86
C PRO A 194 -19.25 7.33 11.10
N ALA A 195 -19.23 8.39 11.90
CA ALA A 195 -18.46 8.44 13.15
C ALA A 195 -18.97 7.42 14.18
N VAL A 196 -20.29 7.28 14.34
CA VAL A 196 -20.89 6.32 15.27
C VAL A 196 -20.62 4.89 14.83
N LEU A 197 -20.79 4.61 13.53
CA LEU A 197 -20.46 3.31 12.96
C LEU A 197 -18.97 2.97 13.11
N GLY A 198 -18.08 3.95 12.87
CA GLY A 198 -16.65 3.78 13.07
C GLY A 198 -16.28 3.44 14.51
N VAL A 199 -16.84 4.17 15.49
CA VAL A 199 -16.65 3.88 16.92
C VAL A 199 -17.22 2.52 17.30
N ALA A 200 -18.38 2.15 16.78
CA ALA A 200 -19.00 0.83 17.04
C ALA A 200 -18.13 -0.32 16.52
N VAL A 201 -17.59 -0.19 15.29
CA VAL A 201 -16.68 -1.19 14.69
C VAL A 201 -15.38 -1.30 15.49
N LEU A 202 -14.77 -0.17 15.86
CA LEU A 202 -13.55 -0.18 16.68
C LEU A 202 -13.79 -0.79 18.05
N GLY A 203 -14.92 -0.47 18.69
CA GLY A 203 -15.32 -1.05 19.95
C GLY A 203 -15.54 -2.56 19.86
N ALA A 204 -16.25 -3.03 18.83
CA ALA A 204 -16.44 -4.45 18.57
C ALA A 204 -15.10 -5.17 18.33
N THR A 205 -14.20 -4.56 17.55
CA THR A 205 -12.85 -5.11 17.33
C THR A 205 -12.06 -5.22 18.62
N LEU A 206 -12.11 -4.19 19.48
CA LEU A 206 -11.45 -4.21 20.78
C LEU A 206 -12.00 -5.34 21.68
N VAL A 207 -13.32 -5.46 21.77
CA VAL A 207 -13.97 -6.51 22.55
C VAL A 207 -13.59 -7.90 22.06
N LEU A 208 -13.61 -8.13 20.72
CA LEU A 208 -13.19 -9.41 20.16
C LEU A 208 -11.72 -9.71 20.47
N ASN A 209 -10.84 -8.72 20.37
CA ASN A 209 -9.43 -8.91 20.75
C ASN A 209 -9.26 -9.27 22.23
N LEU A 210 -10.04 -8.67 23.13
CA LEU A 210 -9.98 -8.99 24.55
C LEU A 210 -10.54 -10.38 24.90
N ILE A 211 -11.55 -10.86 24.15
CA ILE A 211 -12.13 -12.19 24.36
C ILE A 211 -11.23 -13.32 23.83
N PHE A 212 -10.55 -13.08 22.69
CA PHE A 212 -9.75 -14.09 22.01
C PHE A 212 -8.24 -13.89 22.18
N TRP A 213 -7.82 -13.08 23.14
CA TRP A 213 -6.43 -12.87 23.51
C TRP A 213 -5.83 -14.10 24.20
#